data_cbd104241f93e1102b9dd122491013c5
#
_entry.id   cbd104241f93e1102b9dd122491013c5
#
_cell.length_a   1.000
_cell.length_b   1.000
_cell.length_c   1.000
_cell.angle_alpha   90.00
_cell.angle_beta   90.00
_cell.angle_gamma   90.00
#
_symmetry.space_group_name_H-M   'P 1'
#
loop_
_entity.id
_entity.type
_entity.pdbx_description
1 polymer ?
#
loop_
_entity_poly.entity_id
_entity_poly.type
_entity_poly.pdbx_seq_one_letter_code
_entity_poly.pdbx_strand_id
1 'polypeptide(L)'
;MKNYRILQIHNFYQIPGGEDVVVRNEKRLLEEHGHKVYTYYRSNSELAKKGIVGKLFLPFTAVFSLKTYREVKKLIRENQIDIVHVHNTLTMVSPSVFYAAFRCKVPVVQTLHNFRMLCPAGSFFRDNVI
;
A
#
# COMPACT_ATOMS: atom_id res chain seq x y z
N MET A 1 -9.77 14.07 -21.82
CA MET A 1 -8.80 13.15 -21.19
C MET A 1 -9.50 11.83 -20.88
N LYS A 2 -8.75 10.72 -20.90
CA LYS A 2 -9.31 9.41 -20.51
C LYS A 2 -9.44 9.34 -18.99
N ASN A 3 -10.62 8.99 -18.49
CA ASN A 3 -10.87 8.80 -17.07
C ASN A 3 -10.50 7.37 -16.67
N TYR A 4 -9.66 7.23 -15.62
CA TYR A 4 -9.20 5.93 -15.12
C TYR A 4 -9.87 5.60 -13.78
N ARG A 5 -10.05 4.31 -13.54
CA ARG A 5 -10.39 3.75 -12.23
C ARG A 5 -9.10 3.30 -11.55
N ILE A 6 -8.72 4.00 -10.52
CA ILE A 6 -7.43 3.83 -9.85
C ILE A 6 -7.67 3.22 -8.48
N LEU A 7 -6.97 2.14 -8.15
CA LEU A 7 -6.93 1.58 -6.79
C LEU A 7 -5.69 2.09 -6.08
N GLN A 8 -5.88 3.03 -5.16
CA GLN A 8 -4.81 3.56 -4.33
C GLN A 8 -4.64 2.68 -3.08
N ILE A 9 -3.42 2.20 -2.84
CA ILE A 9 -3.07 1.28 -1.75
C ILE A 9 -2.06 1.96 -0.83
N HIS A 10 -2.35 1.99 0.48
CA HIS A 10 -1.47 2.58 1.47
C HIS A 10 -1.58 1.91 2.84
N ASN A 11 -0.45 1.86 3.55
CA ASN A 11 -0.37 1.42 4.94
C ASN A 11 0.02 2.59 5.82
N PHE A 12 -0.93 3.09 6.61
CA PHE A 12 -0.70 4.16 7.57
C PHE A 12 0.16 3.68 8.74
N TYR A 13 1.15 4.48 9.11
CA TYR A 13 1.89 4.26 10.34
C TYR A 13 1.09 4.71 11.57
N GLN A 14 1.55 4.31 12.77
CA GLN A 14 0.91 4.74 14.03
C GLN A 14 1.09 6.24 14.27
N ILE A 15 2.22 6.79 13.85
CA ILE A 15 2.51 8.22 13.87
C ILE A 15 2.34 8.72 12.44
N PRO A 16 1.40 9.64 12.18
CA PRO A 16 1.21 10.19 10.85
C PRO A 16 2.48 10.85 10.31
N GLY A 17 2.82 10.56 9.07
CA GLY A 17 3.98 11.10 8.38
C GLY A 17 3.61 11.97 7.17
N GLY A 18 4.61 12.55 6.54
CA GLY A 18 4.44 13.32 5.31
C GLY A 18 3.79 12.51 4.18
N GLU A 19 4.09 11.22 4.11
CA GLU A 19 3.49 10.30 3.14
C GLU A 19 1.97 10.20 3.23
N ASP A 20 1.40 10.31 4.43
CA ASP A 20 -0.05 10.27 4.63
C ASP A 20 -0.74 11.51 4.03
N VAL A 21 -0.06 12.65 4.09
CA VAL A 21 -0.52 13.90 3.45
C VAL A 21 -0.45 13.78 1.94
N VAL A 22 0.65 13.23 1.41
CA VAL A 22 0.83 12.99 -0.03
C VAL A 22 -0.29 12.09 -0.55
N VAL A 23 -0.56 10.96 0.09
CA VAL A 23 -1.63 10.02 -0.31
C VAL A 23 -2.98 10.69 -0.40
N ARG A 24 -3.35 11.51 0.60
CA ARG A 24 -4.63 12.24 0.60
C ARG A 24 -4.70 13.30 -0.49
N ASN A 25 -3.64 14.08 -0.66
CA ASN A 25 -3.58 15.14 -1.66
C ASN A 25 -3.62 14.56 -3.07
N GLU A 26 -2.90 13.49 -3.32
CA GLU A 26 -2.89 12.82 -4.62
C GLU A 26 -4.25 12.22 -4.97
N LYS A 27 -4.92 11.57 -4.00
CA LYS A 27 -6.30 11.12 -4.19
C LYS A 27 -7.21 12.25 -4.63
N ARG A 28 -7.19 13.38 -3.91
CA ARG A 28 -7.98 14.56 -4.24
C ARG A 28 -7.65 15.09 -5.64
N LEU A 29 -6.37 15.22 -5.97
CA LEU A 29 -5.91 15.69 -7.27
C LEU A 29 -6.42 14.79 -8.40
N LEU A 30 -6.32 13.48 -8.25
CA LEU A 30 -6.81 12.52 -9.24
C LEU A 30 -8.32 12.62 -9.43
N GLU A 31 -9.08 12.78 -8.35
CA GLU A 31 -10.54 12.94 -8.40
C GLU A 31 -10.94 14.27 -9.04
N GLU A 32 -10.25 15.37 -8.74
CA GLU A 32 -10.46 16.69 -9.37
C GLU A 32 -10.19 16.67 -10.88
N HIS A 33 -9.30 15.77 -11.35
CA HIS A 33 -9.03 15.55 -12.77
C HIS A 33 -9.94 14.49 -13.43
N GLY A 34 -11.03 14.09 -12.75
CA GLY A 34 -12.06 13.22 -13.30
C GLY A 34 -11.75 11.72 -13.21
N HIS A 35 -10.69 11.33 -12.50
CA HIS A 35 -10.42 9.91 -12.25
C HIS A 35 -11.30 9.40 -11.09
N LYS A 36 -11.63 8.11 -11.12
CA LYS A 36 -12.35 7.48 -10.02
C LYS A 36 -11.34 6.72 -9.13
N VAL A 37 -11.17 7.17 -7.88
CA VAL A 37 -10.21 6.59 -6.96
C VAL A 37 -10.90 5.68 -5.94
N TYR A 38 -10.51 4.41 -5.95
CA TYR A 38 -10.84 3.42 -4.95
C TYR A 38 -9.69 3.29 -3.97
N THR A 39 -9.95 2.96 -2.73
CA THR A 39 -8.90 2.91 -1.71
C THR A 39 -8.83 1.55 -1.03
N TYR A 40 -7.62 1.07 -0.81
CA TYR A 40 -7.31 -0.04 0.08
C TYR A 40 -6.30 0.43 1.12
N TYR A 41 -6.84 0.93 2.23
CA TYR A 41 -6.04 1.50 3.31
C TYR A 41 -6.07 0.59 4.53
N ARG A 42 -4.90 0.40 5.13
CA ARG A 42 -4.73 -0.30 6.40
C ARG A 42 -3.89 0.56 7.34
N SER A 43 -3.91 0.24 8.61
CA SER A 43 -3.11 0.97 9.61
C SER A 43 -2.34 0.01 10.50
N ASN A 44 -1.11 0.38 10.85
CA ASN A 44 -0.33 -0.36 11.83
C ASN A 44 -0.94 -0.34 13.24
N SER A 45 -1.90 0.54 13.52
CA SER A 45 -2.71 0.48 14.75
C SER A 45 -3.51 -0.82 14.89
N GLU A 46 -3.81 -1.50 13.78
CA GLU A 46 -4.46 -2.80 13.78
C GLU A 46 -3.59 -3.90 14.44
N LEU A 47 -2.26 -3.69 14.52
CA LEU A 47 -1.34 -4.61 15.21
C LEU A 47 -1.64 -4.73 16.70
N ALA A 48 -2.08 -3.64 17.33
CA ALA A 48 -2.44 -3.63 18.74
C ALA A 48 -3.62 -4.55 19.05
N LYS A 49 -4.50 -4.75 18.06
CA LYS A 49 -5.69 -5.60 18.16
C LYS A 49 -5.41 -7.08 17.89
N LYS A 50 -4.21 -7.42 17.39
CA LYS A 50 -3.83 -8.80 17.14
C LYS A 50 -3.40 -9.49 18.43
N GLY A 51 -4.00 -10.64 18.73
CA GLY A 51 -3.55 -11.50 19.80
C GLY A 51 -2.13 -12.06 19.58
N ILE A 52 -1.61 -12.77 20.59
CA ILE A 52 -0.24 -13.34 20.59
C ILE A 52 0.01 -14.19 19.34
N VAL A 53 -0.92 -15.03 18.95
CA VAL A 53 -0.82 -15.89 17.77
C VAL A 53 -0.68 -15.04 16.48
N GLY A 54 -1.49 -13.99 16.34
CA GLY A 54 -1.43 -13.10 15.19
C GLY A 54 -0.11 -12.33 15.09
N LYS A 55 0.53 -12.03 16.23
CA LYS A 55 1.85 -11.40 16.28
C LYS A 55 2.97 -12.36 15.89
N LEU A 56 2.87 -13.64 16.30
CA LEU A 56 3.84 -14.68 15.96
C LEU A 56 3.92 -14.94 14.43
N PHE A 57 2.78 -14.89 13.74
CA PHE A 57 2.71 -15.07 12.28
C PHE A 57 2.95 -13.78 11.48
N LEU A 58 3.20 -12.65 12.17
CA LEU A 58 3.38 -11.36 11.53
C LEU A 58 4.53 -11.33 10.49
N PRO A 59 5.72 -11.89 10.73
CA PRO A 59 6.81 -11.88 9.74
C PRO A 59 6.37 -12.52 8.41
N PHE A 60 5.66 -13.62 8.47
CA PHE A 60 5.17 -14.32 7.28
C PHE A 60 4.08 -13.53 6.57
N THR A 61 3.10 -13.01 7.31
CA THR A 61 2.00 -12.23 6.74
C THR A 61 2.43 -10.85 6.26
N ALA A 62 3.52 -10.28 6.79
CA ALA A 62 4.12 -9.04 6.30
C ALA A 62 4.76 -9.23 4.91
N VAL A 63 5.39 -10.38 4.66
CA VAL A 63 5.98 -10.71 3.36
C VAL A 63 4.89 -11.09 2.35
N PHE A 64 3.99 -12.00 2.71
CA PHE A 64 2.89 -12.41 1.86
C PHE A 64 1.63 -12.71 2.67
N SER A 65 0.58 -11.91 2.46
CA SER A 65 -0.73 -12.07 3.08
C SER A 65 -1.75 -12.56 2.06
N LEU A 66 -2.22 -13.79 2.24
CA LEU A 66 -3.29 -14.34 1.40
C LEU A 66 -4.59 -13.53 1.53
N LYS A 67 -4.84 -12.96 2.72
CA LYS A 67 -5.97 -12.06 2.95
C LYS A 67 -5.85 -10.82 2.08
N THR A 68 -4.72 -10.09 2.17
CA THR A 68 -4.45 -8.89 1.35
C THR A 68 -4.54 -9.21 -0.15
N TYR A 69 -3.94 -10.32 -0.58
CA TYR A 69 -4.02 -10.79 -1.96
C TYR A 69 -5.46 -10.95 -2.45
N ARG A 70 -6.31 -11.65 -1.66
CA ARG A 70 -7.70 -11.91 -2.03
C ARG A 70 -8.54 -10.65 -2.05
N GLU A 71 -8.39 -9.79 -1.05
CA GLU A 71 -9.13 -8.52 -0.93
C GLU A 71 -8.79 -7.58 -2.09
N VAL A 72 -7.50 -7.38 -2.37
CA VAL A 72 -7.04 -6.52 -3.47
C VAL A 72 -7.48 -7.07 -4.82
N LYS A 73 -7.32 -8.38 -5.04
CA LYS A 73 -7.77 -9.04 -6.27
C LYS A 73 -9.29 -8.89 -6.49
N LYS A 74 -10.07 -8.99 -5.42
CA LYS A 74 -11.52 -8.77 -5.45
C LYS A 74 -11.83 -7.33 -5.85
N LEU A 75 -11.23 -6.34 -5.18
CA LEU A 75 -11.42 -4.92 -5.50
C LEU A 75 -11.07 -4.60 -6.96
N ILE A 76 -9.96 -5.13 -7.47
CA ILE A 76 -9.56 -4.93 -8.87
C ILE A 76 -10.64 -5.42 -9.83
N ARG A 77 -11.19 -6.61 -9.60
CA ARG A 77 -12.17 -7.23 -10.49
C ARG A 77 -13.54 -6.57 -10.41
N GLU A 78 -14.05 -6.36 -9.20
CA GLU A 78 -15.40 -5.82 -8.99
C GLU A 78 -15.52 -4.36 -9.46
N ASN A 79 -14.44 -3.59 -9.32
CA ASN A 79 -14.42 -2.18 -9.71
C ASN A 79 -13.78 -1.96 -11.09
N GLN A 80 -13.37 -3.04 -11.76
CA GLN A 80 -12.72 -2.96 -13.08
C GLN A 80 -11.56 -1.95 -13.08
N ILE A 81 -10.66 -2.08 -12.13
CA ILE A 81 -9.54 -1.15 -11.93
C ILE A 81 -8.62 -1.14 -13.14
N ASP A 82 -8.26 0.05 -13.59
CA ASP A 82 -7.38 0.27 -14.74
C ASP A 82 -5.90 0.39 -14.30
N ILE A 83 -5.64 0.93 -13.10
CA ILE A 83 -4.29 1.15 -12.55
C ILE A 83 -4.33 0.87 -11.05
N VAL A 84 -3.32 0.16 -10.54
CA VAL A 84 -3.07 0.04 -9.10
C VAL A 84 -1.94 0.98 -8.72
N HIS A 85 -2.19 1.92 -7.81
CA HIS A 85 -1.20 2.85 -7.30
C HIS A 85 -0.84 2.51 -5.85
N VAL A 86 0.38 2.04 -5.65
CA VAL A 86 0.88 1.61 -4.34
C VAL A 86 1.80 2.66 -3.75
N HIS A 87 1.54 3.07 -2.51
CA HIS A 87 2.44 3.92 -1.72
C HIS A 87 3.27 3.06 -0.75
N ASN A 88 2.84 2.97 0.51
CA ASN A 88 3.54 2.14 1.47
C ASN A 88 2.93 0.74 1.58
N THR A 89 3.79 -0.26 1.56
CA THR A 89 3.52 -1.61 2.04
C THR A 89 4.26 -1.85 3.36
N LEU A 90 3.92 -2.91 4.10
CA LEU A 90 4.43 -3.24 5.43
C LEU A 90 3.89 -2.29 6.53
N THR A 91 3.30 -2.79 7.58
CA THR A 91 3.24 -4.21 7.99
C THR A 91 1.88 -4.84 7.67
N MET A 92 0.78 -4.06 7.65
CA MET A 92 -0.59 -4.57 7.46
C MET A 92 -0.97 -4.74 6.00
N VAL A 93 -0.36 -3.96 5.11
CA VAL A 93 -0.43 -4.16 3.66
C VAL A 93 0.82 -4.91 3.24
N SER A 94 0.68 -6.15 2.82
CA SER A 94 1.82 -6.95 2.36
C SER A 94 2.12 -6.72 0.87
N PRO A 95 3.35 -7.01 0.42
CA PRO A 95 3.72 -6.97 -1.01
C PRO A 95 2.87 -7.87 -1.92
N SER A 96 2.03 -8.74 -1.36
CA SER A 96 1.10 -9.55 -2.15
C SER A 96 0.12 -8.74 -3.02
N VAL A 97 0.01 -7.42 -2.78
CA VAL A 97 -0.75 -6.49 -3.64
C VAL A 97 -0.21 -6.46 -5.07
N PHE A 98 1.12 -6.49 -5.23
CA PHE A 98 1.76 -6.53 -6.55
C PHE A 98 1.41 -7.82 -7.30
N TYR A 99 1.41 -8.94 -6.58
CA TYR A 99 1.03 -10.22 -7.16
C TYR A 99 -0.46 -10.26 -7.53
N ALA A 100 -1.33 -9.63 -6.72
CA ALA A 100 -2.76 -9.52 -7.05
C ALA A 100 -2.99 -8.72 -8.34
N ALA A 101 -2.31 -7.58 -8.50
CA ALA A 101 -2.37 -6.77 -9.71
C ALA A 101 -1.82 -7.52 -10.94
N PHE A 102 -0.67 -8.17 -10.81
CA PHE A 102 -0.09 -9.01 -11.85
C PHE A 102 -1.05 -10.10 -12.33
N ARG A 103 -1.67 -10.84 -11.40
CA ARG A 103 -2.65 -11.90 -11.73
C ARG A 103 -3.94 -11.36 -12.35
N CYS A 104 -4.23 -10.08 -12.18
CA CYS A 104 -5.34 -9.39 -12.84
C CYS A 104 -4.91 -8.68 -14.14
N LYS A 105 -3.63 -8.71 -14.49
CA LYS A 105 -3.05 -8.00 -15.65
C LYS A 105 -3.30 -6.49 -15.62
N VAL A 106 -3.28 -5.90 -14.42
CA VAL A 106 -3.43 -4.46 -14.20
C VAL A 106 -2.06 -3.86 -13.92
N PRO A 107 -1.68 -2.76 -14.60
CA PRO A 107 -0.43 -2.08 -14.37
C PRO A 107 -0.34 -1.51 -12.97
N VAL A 108 0.89 -1.48 -12.42
CA VAL A 108 1.16 -0.94 -11.09
C VAL A 108 2.10 0.25 -11.20
N VAL A 109 1.74 1.32 -10.51
CA VAL A 109 2.60 2.47 -10.21
C VAL A 109 2.93 2.42 -8.73
N GLN A 110 4.19 2.68 -8.36
CA GLN A 110 4.60 2.77 -6.96
C GLN A 110 5.28 4.08 -6.69
N THR A 111 4.80 4.80 -5.66
CA THR A 111 5.48 5.96 -5.08
C THR A 111 6.36 5.51 -3.93
N LEU A 112 7.66 5.74 -4.03
CA LEU A 112 8.63 5.43 -2.98
C LEU A 112 8.78 6.64 -2.06
N HIS A 113 8.38 6.49 -0.80
CA HIS A 113 8.45 7.55 0.22
C HIS A 113 9.71 7.49 1.08
N ASN A 114 10.43 6.37 1.03
CA ASN A 114 11.63 6.12 1.81
C ASN A 114 12.50 5.06 1.12
N PHE A 115 13.71 4.89 1.63
CA PHE A 115 14.69 3.93 1.07
C PHE A 115 14.54 2.50 1.62
N ARG A 116 13.41 2.16 2.23
CA ARG A 116 13.22 0.87 2.91
C ARG A 116 13.37 -0.36 2.00
N MET A 117 13.23 -0.17 0.70
CA MET A 117 13.49 -1.23 -0.29
C MET A 117 14.97 -1.59 -0.39
N LEU A 118 15.88 -0.67 -0.03
CA LEU A 118 17.33 -0.81 -0.13
C LEU A 118 18.02 -0.78 1.23
N CYS A 119 17.42 -0.14 2.23
CA CYS A 119 17.97 0.03 3.57
C CYS A 119 16.91 -0.29 4.62
N PRO A 120 17.13 -1.26 5.53
CA PRO A 120 16.15 -1.61 6.57
C PRO A 120 15.74 -0.43 7.46
N ALA A 121 16.65 0.51 7.72
CA ALA A 121 16.36 1.74 8.46
C ALA A 121 15.54 2.75 7.64
N GLY A 122 15.53 2.63 6.31
CA GLY A 122 14.77 3.48 5.40
C GLY A 122 15.37 4.86 5.12
N SER A 123 16.51 5.19 5.74
CA SER A 123 17.13 6.52 5.66
C SER A 123 18.49 6.54 4.98
N PHE A 124 19.13 5.39 4.79
CA PHE A 124 20.56 5.25 4.46
C PHE A 124 21.51 5.88 5.48
N PHE A 125 20.97 6.36 6.60
CA PHE A 125 21.78 7.02 7.63
C PHE A 125 22.40 5.99 8.56
N ARG A 126 23.72 5.92 8.61
CA ARG A 126 24.50 5.06 9.48
C ARG A 126 25.76 5.80 9.94
N ASP A 127 26.08 5.71 11.22
CA ASP A 127 27.32 6.26 11.81
C ASP A 127 27.55 7.75 11.45
N ASN A 128 26.46 8.57 11.45
CA ASN A 128 26.44 9.99 11.07
C ASN A 128 26.80 10.27 9.59
N VAL A 129 26.70 9.29 8.71
CA VAL A 129 26.93 9.42 7.26
C VAL A 129 25.72 8.87 6.48
N ILE A 130 25.44 9.52 5.34
CA ILE A 130 24.46 9.03 4.35
C ILE A 130 25.18 8.13 3.36
#